data_84a9f7ebf0c70816f898bca622a3ec35
#
_entry.id   84a9f7ebf0c70816f898bca622a3ec35
#
_cell.length_a   1.000
_cell.length_b   1.000
_cell.length_c   1.000
_cell.angle_alpha   90.00
_cell.angle_beta   90.00
_cell.angle_gamma   90.00
#
_symmetry.space_group_name_H-M   'P 1'
#
loop_
_entity.id
_entity.type
_entity.pdbx_description
1 polymer ?
#
loop_
_entity_poly.entity_id
_entity_poly.type
_entity_poly.pdbx_seq_one_letter_code
_entity_poly.pdbx_strand_id
1 'polypeptide(L)'
;MKKLYLASNSKTRKQILDNVGLKYIVNPSNIEEISLKDDPREYCIDLSNQKAKAIAKTLKEGVILSADSVIYFEGKILEKSKTKEEAYENLKMLSGKVNIAVTGVTIIDLYQNKEITFYEETEVIFDDLTDEEINWYIENEMFIFERAGYSIAGKTAIYIPSIKGDYYNILGMPISKVYKELKKLGYQISDFE
;
A
#
# COMPACT_ATOMS: atom_id res chain seq x y z
N MET A 1 7.40 23.75 -13.41
CA MET A 1 6.66 22.93 -12.46
C MET A 1 7.52 21.73 -12.09
N LYS A 2 7.27 21.03 -11.01
CA LYS A 2 8.08 19.89 -10.55
C LYS A 2 7.49 18.58 -11.05
N LYS A 3 8.32 17.56 -11.25
CA LYS A 3 7.87 16.24 -11.65
C LYS A 3 7.79 15.32 -10.43
N LEU A 4 6.66 14.65 -10.26
CA LEU A 4 6.47 13.57 -9.28
C LEU A 4 6.44 12.24 -10.04
N TYR A 5 7.27 11.30 -9.64
CA TYR A 5 7.31 9.96 -10.21
C TYR A 5 6.72 8.96 -9.22
N LEU A 6 5.67 8.23 -9.63
CA LEU A 6 5.12 7.13 -8.85
C LEU A 6 5.83 5.83 -9.23
N ALA A 7 6.63 5.29 -8.30
CA ALA A 7 7.38 4.05 -8.48
C ALA A 7 6.47 2.80 -8.27
N SER A 8 5.30 2.78 -8.90
CA SER A 8 4.32 1.70 -8.72
C SER A 8 3.36 1.59 -9.91
N ASN A 9 3.02 0.35 -10.28
CA ASN A 9 1.97 0.04 -11.26
C ASN A 9 0.57 -0.11 -10.62
N SER A 10 0.46 -0.06 -9.30
CA SER A 10 -0.79 -0.28 -8.58
C SER A 10 -1.90 0.67 -9.05
N LYS A 11 -2.99 0.08 -9.55
CA LYS A 11 -4.20 0.82 -9.96
C LYS A 11 -4.78 1.64 -8.81
N THR A 12 -4.78 1.06 -7.60
CA THR A 12 -5.33 1.70 -6.41
C THR A 12 -4.51 2.93 -6.01
N ARG A 13 -3.17 2.83 -6.00
CA ARG A 13 -2.30 3.98 -5.70
C ARG A 13 -2.48 5.11 -6.70
N LYS A 14 -2.57 4.78 -7.99
CA LYS A 14 -2.87 5.76 -9.05
C LYS A 14 -4.21 6.44 -8.79
N GLN A 15 -5.27 5.68 -8.54
CA GLN A 15 -6.60 6.22 -8.27
C GLN A 15 -6.61 7.16 -7.05
N ILE A 16 -5.85 6.86 -5.99
CA ILE A 16 -5.75 7.73 -4.81
C ILE A 16 -5.11 9.07 -5.18
N LEU A 17 -4.02 9.06 -5.94
CA LEU A 17 -3.36 10.29 -6.38
C LEU A 17 -4.25 11.10 -7.33
N ASP A 18 -4.95 10.44 -8.26
CA ASP A 18 -5.91 11.07 -9.17
C ASP A 18 -7.06 11.74 -8.41
N ASN A 19 -7.62 11.06 -7.40
CA ASN A 19 -8.73 11.57 -6.60
C ASN A 19 -8.38 12.86 -5.82
N VAL A 20 -7.11 13.04 -5.44
CA VAL A 20 -6.65 14.26 -4.76
C VAL A 20 -6.05 15.29 -5.72
N GLY A 21 -6.05 15.02 -7.03
CA GLY A 21 -5.53 15.92 -8.07
C GLY A 21 -4.01 16.07 -8.08
N LEU A 22 -3.28 15.16 -7.44
CA LEU A 22 -1.83 15.17 -7.45
C LEU A 22 -1.34 14.58 -8.79
N LYS A 23 -0.67 15.41 -9.58
CA LYS A 23 -0.12 15.00 -10.88
C LYS A 23 1.15 14.18 -10.70
N TYR A 24 1.31 13.13 -11.49
CA TYR A 24 2.45 12.22 -11.41
C TYR A 24 2.73 11.53 -12.74
N ILE A 25 3.94 11.02 -12.87
CA ILE A 25 4.40 10.19 -13.97
C ILE A 25 4.58 8.77 -13.43
N VAL A 26 3.94 7.78 -14.04
CA VAL A 26 4.12 6.37 -13.67
C VAL A 26 5.50 5.89 -14.13
N ASN A 27 6.31 5.42 -13.19
CA ASN A 27 7.65 4.90 -13.46
C ASN A 27 7.96 3.73 -12.51
N PRO A 28 7.46 2.51 -12.80
CA PRO A 28 7.62 1.35 -11.92
C PRO A 28 9.08 0.88 -11.88
N SER A 29 9.51 0.40 -10.72
CA SER A 29 10.91 0.03 -10.49
C SER A 29 11.35 -1.25 -11.21
N ASN A 30 10.43 -2.19 -11.49
CA ASN A 30 10.69 -3.49 -12.13
C ASN A 30 11.87 -4.29 -11.50
N ILE A 31 12.11 -4.09 -10.21
CA ILE A 31 13.13 -4.83 -9.45
C ILE A 31 12.52 -6.09 -8.83
N GLU A 32 13.36 -7.07 -8.53
CA GLU A 32 12.99 -8.14 -7.62
C GLU A 32 12.89 -7.59 -6.20
N GLU A 33 11.74 -7.78 -5.56
CA GLU A 33 11.42 -7.24 -4.23
C GLU A 33 11.80 -8.28 -3.18
N ILE A 34 12.92 -8.09 -2.49
CA ILE A 34 13.40 -9.00 -1.45
C ILE A 34 13.68 -8.21 -0.18
N SER A 35 13.05 -8.61 0.92
CA SER A 35 13.38 -8.11 2.26
C SER A 35 13.55 -9.28 3.22
N LEU A 36 14.56 -9.19 4.09
CA LEU A 36 14.84 -10.15 5.17
C LEU A 36 14.35 -9.62 6.52
N LYS A 37 13.44 -8.65 6.51
CA LYS A 37 12.89 -8.04 7.71
C LYS A 37 11.66 -8.80 8.18
N ASP A 38 11.61 -9.13 9.46
CA ASP A 38 10.47 -9.82 10.09
C ASP A 38 9.42 -8.83 10.62
N ASP A 39 9.84 -7.63 11.04
CA ASP A 39 8.91 -6.56 11.44
C ASP A 39 8.21 -5.99 10.20
N PRO A 40 6.86 -5.98 10.16
CA PRO A 40 6.11 -5.54 8.97
C PRO A 40 6.36 -4.08 8.59
N ARG A 41 6.70 -3.22 9.56
CA ARG A 41 7.02 -1.81 9.32
C ARG A 41 8.36 -1.68 8.59
N GLU A 42 9.39 -2.36 9.12
CA GLU A 42 10.71 -2.39 8.50
C GLU A 42 10.67 -3.06 7.13
N TYR A 43 9.88 -4.13 6.98
CA TYR A 43 9.68 -4.83 5.71
C TYR A 43 9.12 -3.89 4.65
N CYS A 44 8.01 -3.19 4.93
CA CYS A 44 7.40 -2.26 3.99
C CYS A 44 8.29 -1.04 3.69
N ILE A 45 9.00 -0.50 4.69
CA ILE A 45 9.96 0.57 4.47
C ILE A 45 11.09 0.11 3.56
N ASP A 46 11.67 -1.06 3.82
CA ASP A 46 12.77 -1.61 3.03
C ASP A 46 12.36 -1.77 1.55
N LEU A 47 11.23 -2.41 1.27
CA LEU A 47 10.75 -2.60 -0.09
C LEU A 47 10.39 -1.29 -0.78
N SER A 48 9.74 -0.35 -0.08
CA SER A 48 9.45 0.97 -0.65
C SER A 48 10.73 1.74 -0.99
N ASN A 49 11.74 1.63 -0.13
CA ASN A 49 13.04 2.27 -0.32
C ASN A 49 13.82 1.68 -1.51
N GLN A 50 13.85 0.35 -1.63
CA GLN A 50 14.46 -0.34 -2.78
C GLN A 50 13.84 0.14 -4.10
N LYS A 51 12.50 0.21 -4.19
CA LYS A 51 11.76 0.72 -5.36
C LYS A 51 12.14 2.16 -5.67
N ALA A 52 12.09 3.04 -4.68
CA ALA A 52 12.40 4.46 -4.86
C ALA A 52 13.85 4.67 -5.32
N LYS A 53 14.81 3.98 -4.71
CA LYS A 53 16.24 4.06 -5.07
C LYS A 53 16.54 3.52 -6.47
N ALA A 54 15.83 2.48 -6.90
CA ALA A 54 15.98 1.96 -8.26
C ALA A 54 15.60 3.03 -9.31
N ILE A 55 14.50 3.75 -9.08
CA ILE A 55 14.06 4.84 -9.97
C ILE A 55 14.99 6.05 -9.86
N ALA A 56 15.43 6.43 -8.65
CA ALA A 56 16.32 7.56 -8.44
C ALA A 56 17.62 7.46 -9.24
N LYS A 57 18.16 6.24 -9.41
CA LYS A 57 19.37 5.99 -10.23
C LYS A 57 19.18 6.29 -11.73
N THR A 58 17.95 6.31 -12.22
CA THR A 58 17.63 6.52 -13.64
C THR A 58 17.27 7.97 -13.97
N LEU A 59 17.07 8.79 -12.95
CA LEU A 59 16.60 10.17 -13.10
C LEU A 59 17.68 11.17 -12.67
N LYS A 60 17.68 12.34 -13.31
CA LYS A 60 18.54 13.47 -12.92
C LYS A 60 17.86 14.44 -11.95
N GLU A 61 16.54 14.50 -12.00
CA GLU A 61 15.71 15.41 -11.21
C GLU A 61 14.32 14.82 -11.00
N GLY A 62 13.61 15.26 -9.98
CA GLY A 62 12.23 14.87 -9.68
C GLY A 62 12.04 14.49 -8.22
N VAL A 63 10.78 14.31 -7.85
CA VAL A 63 10.38 13.73 -6.58
C VAL A 63 9.87 12.32 -6.87
N ILE A 64 10.40 11.31 -6.21
CA ILE A 64 9.99 9.91 -6.37
C ILE A 64 9.14 9.52 -5.16
N LEU A 65 7.95 9.00 -5.41
CA LEU A 65 7.04 8.44 -4.40
C LEU A 65 6.93 6.93 -4.60
N SER A 66 7.27 6.18 -3.59
CA SER A 66 7.16 4.73 -3.55
C SER A 66 6.40 4.29 -2.31
N ALA A 67 5.70 3.17 -2.40
CA ALA A 67 5.08 2.54 -1.25
C ALA A 67 5.09 1.02 -1.39
N ASP A 68 5.10 0.34 -0.24
CA ASP A 68 4.84 -1.09 -0.13
C ASP A 68 3.87 -1.37 1.00
N SER A 69 3.06 -2.44 0.88
CA SER A 69 1.97 -2.69 1.83
C SER A 69 1.78 -4.17 2.06
N VAL A 70 1.58 -4.52 3.32
CA VAL A 70 1.26 -5.88 3.76
C VAL A 70 0.11 -5.89 4.75
N ILE A 71 -0.49 -7.05 4.94
CA ILE A 71 -1.36 -7.37 6.07
C ILE A 71 -0.53 -8.12 7.09
N TYR A 72 -0.60 -7.70 8.34
CA TYR A 72 0.06 -8.36 9.46
C TYR A 72 -0.98 -8.92 10.43
N PHE A 73 -0.80 -10.19 10.79
CA PHE A 73 -1.73 -10.89 11.65
C PHE A 73 -1.00 -11.94 12.51
N GLU A 74 -1.20 -11.89 13.83
CA GLU A 74 -0.68 -12.88 14.81
C GLU A 74 0.80 -13.25 14.59
N GLY A 75 1.67 -12.25 14.39
CA GLY A 75 3.11 -12.46 14.22
C GLY A 75 3.54 -12.81 12.79
N LYS A 76 2.63 -12.78 11.80
CA LYS A 76 2.91 -13.14 10.41
C LYS A 76 2.56 -12.02 9.44
N ILE A 77 3.42 -11.82 8.47
CA ILE A 77 3.13 -11.03 7.28
C ILE A 77 2.36 -11.93 6.31
N LEU A 78 1.14 -11.51 5.95
CA LEU A 78 0.34 -12.19 4.94
C LEU A 78 0.67 -11.63 3.57
N GLU A 79 1.21 -12.47 2.71
CA GLU A 79 1.49 -12.15 1.32
C GLU A 79 0.23 -12.29 0.44
N LYS A 80 0.38 -11.92 -0.83
CA LYS A 80 -0.67 -12.11 -1.84
C LYS A 80 -0.97 -13.61 -2.00
N SER A 81 -2.25 -13.95 -1.95
CA SER A 81 -2.69 -15.32 -2.20
C SER A 81 -2.38 -15.73 -3.64
N LYS A 82 -1.84 -16.92 -3.84
CA LYS A 82 -1.52 -17.47 -5.16
C LYS A 82 -2.62 -18.40 -5.67
N THR A 83 -3.42 -18.96 -4.77
CA THR A 83 -4.54 -19.86 -5.07
C THR A 83 -5.81 -19.45 -4.33
N LYS A 84 -6.96 -20.03 -4.74
CA LYS A 84 -8.22 -19.82 -4.04
C LYS A 84 -8.21 -20.44 -2.64
N GLU A 85 -7.53 -21.55 -2.48
CA GLU A 85 -7.34 -22.24 -1.22
C GLU A 85 -6.56 -21.36 -0.22
N GLU A 86 -5.45 -20.75 -0.66
CA GLU A 86 -4.70 -19.80 0.18
C GLU A 86 -5.54 -18.58 0.55
N ALA A 87 -6.34 -18.06 -0.37
CA ALA A 87 -7.25 -16.95 -0.10
C ALA A 87 -8.34 -17.35 0.92
N TYR A 88 -8.86 -18.56 0.81
CA TYR A 88 -9.82 -19.10 1.77
C TYR A 88 -9.21 -19.19 3.17
N GLU A 89 -8.04 -19.80 3.30
CA GLU A 89 -7.35 -19.95 4.59
C GLU A 89 -7.02 -18.59 5.21
N ASN A 90 -6.57 -17.63 4.42
CA ASN A 90 -6.31 -16.27 4.89
C ASN A 90 -7.59 -15.61 5.44
N LEU A 91 -8.70 -15.67 4.72
CA LEU A 91 -9.97 -15.09 5.17
C LEU A 91 -10.53 -15.83 6.40
N LYS A 92 -10.43 -17.16 6.43
CA LYS A 92 -10.84 -17.98 7.56
C LYS A 92 -10.06 -17.62 8.83
N MET A 93 -8.77 -17.39 8.69
CA MET A 93 -7.88 -16.97 9.77
C MET A 93 -8.22 -15.57 10.30
N LEU A 94 -8.64 -14.64 9.41
CA LEU A 94 -8.98 -13.25 9.75
C LEU A 94 -10.41 -13.08 10.28
N SER A 95 -11.29 -14.05 10.05
CA SER A 95 -12.71 -14.03 10.45
C SER A 95 -12.86 -13.77 11.95
N GLY A 96 -13.71 -12.80 12.33
CA GLY A 96 -13.98 -12.40 13.71
C GLY A 96 -12.81 -11.74 14.44
N LYS A 97 -11.73 -11.35 13.71
CA LYS A 97 -10.49 -10.88 14.33
C LYS A 97 -10.04 -9.52 13.79
N VAL A 98 -9.02 -8.98 14.45
CA VAL A 98 -8.38 -7.72 14.07
C VAL A 98 -7.03 -8.02 13.41
N ASN A 99 -6.83 -7.52 12.22
CA ASN A 99 -5.53 -7.52 11.56
C ASN A 99 -5.01 -6.10 11.36
N ILE A 100 -3.75 -5.95 10.98
CA ILE A 100 -3.11 -4.66 10.81
C ILE A 100 -2.67 -4.51 9.35
N ALA A 101 -3.19 -3.51 8.66
CA ALA A 101 -2.66 -3.08 7.38
C ALA A 101 -1.48 -2.14 7.62
N VAL A 102 -0.32 -2.49 7.07
CA VAL A 102 0.91 -1.70 7.21
C VAL A 102 1.35 -1.23 5.83
N THR A 103 1.61 0.05 5.67
CA THR A 103 2.20 0.61 4.45
C THR A 103 3.46 1.39 4.79
N GLY A 104 4.59 0.99 4.20
CA GLY A 104 5.82 1.76 4.18
C GLY A 104 5.86 2.69 2.97
N VAL A 105 6.33 3.90 3.17
CA VAL A 105 6.44 4.91 2.11
C VAL A 105 7.84 5.50 2.09
N THR A 106 8.37 5.68 0.89
CA THR A 106 9.63 6.40 0.65
C THR A 106 9.40 7.53 -0.33
N ILE A 107 9.89 8.72 0.02
CA ILE A 107 9.94 9.90 -0.84
C ILE A 107 11.40 10.27 -1.04
N ILE A 108 11.87 10.30 -2.30
CA ILE A 108 13.20 10.79 -2.64
C ILE A 108 13.05 12.07 -3.47
N ASP A 109 13.58 13.16 -2.95
CA ASP A 109 13.61 14.46 -3.63
C ASP A 109 15.00 14.69 -4.22
N LEU A 110 15.13 14.52 -5.53
CA LEU A 110 16.39 14.74 -6.25
C LEU A 110 16.71 16.23 -6.43
N TYR A 111 15.72 17.14 -6.34
CA TYR A 111 15.97 18.59 -6.41
C TYR A 111 16.66 19.09 -5.15
N GLN A 112 16.35 18.51 -3.98
CA GLN A 112 16.88 18.94 -2.68
C GLN A 112 17.90 17.93 -2.08
N ASN A 113 18.12 16.78 -2.75
CA ASN A 113 18.91 15.67 -2.25
C ASN A 113 18.45 15.21 -0.85
N LYS A 114 17.14 14.98 -0.71
CA LYS A 114 16.51 14.54 0.54
C LYS A 114 15.81 13.19 0.35
N GLU A 115 15.86 12.38 1.38
CA GLU A 115 15.15 11.10 1.49
C GLU A 115 14.31 11.09 2.77
N ILE A 116 13.04 10.72 2.65
CA ILE A 116 12.11 10.58 3.77
C ILE A 116 11.51 9.19 3.68
N THR A 117 11.54 8.44 4.78
CA THR A 117 10.85 7.17 4.92
C THR A 117 9.94 7.21 6.13
N PHE A 118 8.78 6.61 6.02
CA PHE A 118 7.84 6.44 7.12
C PHE A 118 6.91 5.25 6.86
N TYR A 119 6.20 4.83 7.90
CA TYR A 119 5.13 3.84 7.78
C TYR A 119 3.83 4.37 8.37
N GLU A 120 2.73 3.73 8.03
CA GLU A 120 1.41 3.92 8.62
C GLU A 120 0.80 2.55 8.90
N GLU A 121 0.02 2.49 10.00
CA GLU A 121 -0.68 1.28 10.43
C GLU A 121 -2.17 1.58 10.61
N THR A 122 -3.00 0.60 10.27
CA THR A 122 -4.45 0.68 10.46
C THR A 122 -4.98 -0.67 10.89
N GLU A 123 -5.67 -0.73 12.02
CA GLU A 123 -6.40 -1.92 12.43
C GLU A 123 -7.65 -2.08 11.56
N VAL A 124 -7.84 -3.29 11.05
CA VAL A 124 -9.02 -3.70 10.28
C VAL A 124 -9.74 -4.78 11.07
N ILE A 125 -10.98 -4.49 11.47
CA ILE A 125 -11.81 -5.39 12.28
C ILE A 125 -12.73 -6.15 11.34
N PHE A 126 -12.67 -7.48 11.38
CA PHE A 126 -13.55 -8.36 10.62
C PHE A 126 -14.70 -8.88 11.50
N ASP A 127 -15.88 -8.99 10.92
CA ASP A 127 -16.98 -9.79 11.47
C ASP A 127 -16.67 -11.30 11.33
N ASP A 128 -17.41 -12.13 12.07
CA ASP A 128 -17.37 -13.58 11.86
C ASP A 128 -17.92 -13.92 10.48
N LEU A 129 -17.13 -14.64 9.67
CA LEU A 129 -17.53 -15.10 8.34
C LEU A 129 -17.85 -16.59 8.36
N THR A 130 -18.95 -16.96 7.72
CA THR A 130 -19.23 -18.36 7.42
C THR A 130 -18.41 -18.87 6.23
N ASP A 131 -18.30 -20.19 6.09
CA ASP A 131 -17.59 -20.80 4.96
C ASP A 131 -18.27 -20.45 3.62
N GLU A 132 -19.61 -20.31 3.61
CA GLU A 132 -20.38 -19.90 2.45
C GLU A 132 -20.04 -18.47 2.03
N GLU A 133 -19.89 -17.53 2.98
CA GLU A 133 -19.54 -16.13 2.71
C GLU A 133 -18.11 -16.01 2.17
N ILE A 134 -17.17 -16.76 2.75
CA ILE A 134 -15.78 -16.80 2.26
C ILE A 134 -15.73 -17.33 0.83
N ASN A 135 -16.41 -18.46 0.55
CA ASN A 135 -16.46 -19.03 -0.79
C ASN A 135 -17.14 -18.08 -1.78
N TRP A 136 -18.28 -17.48 -1.39
CA TRP A 136 -18.94 -16.49 -2.23
C TRP A 136 -18.03 -15.32 -2.58
N TYR A 137 -17.28 -14.80 -1.61
CA TYR A 137 -16.33 -13.70 -1.86
C TYR A 137 -15.24 -14.12 -2.85
N ILE A 138 -14.61 -15.28 -2.62
CA ILE A 138 -13.53 -15.80 -3.49
C ILE A 138 -14.00 -16.00 -4.93
N GLU A 139 -15.23 -16.46 -5.14
CA GLU A 139 -15.77 -16.69 -6.47
C GLU A 139 -16.16 -15.40 -7.20
N ASN A 140 -16.49 -14.35 -6.45
CA ASN A 140 -17.03 -13.11 -7.00
C ASN A 140 -16.05 -11.93 -6.99
N GLU A 141 -14.90 -12.02 -6.30
CA GLU A 141 -13.91 -10.95 -6.27
C GLU A 141 -12.82 -11.17 -7.32
N MET A 142 -12.72 -10.24 -8.28
CA MET A 142 -11.77 -10.36 -9.40
C MET A 142 -10.30 -10.13 -9.00
N PHE A 143 -10.05 -9.42 -7.89
CA PHE A 143 -8.71 -8.98 -7.50
C PHE A 143 -8.13 -9.74 -6.31
N ILE A 144 -8.67 -10.91 -6.03
CA ILE A 144 -8.29 -11.73 -4.86
C ILE A 144 -6.79 -12.07 -4.84
N PHE A 145 -6.19 -12.30 -6.02
CA PHE A 145 -4.76 -12.62 -6.16
C PHE A 145 -3.85 -11.39 -6.24
N GLU A 146 -4.40 -10.20 -6.33
CA GLU A 146 -3.62 -8.95 -6.34
C GLU A 146 -3.31 -8.46 -4.91
N ARG A 147 -3.90 -9.08 -3.88
CA ARG A 147 -3.86 -8.66 -2.47
C ARG A 147 -3.72 -9.84 -1.52
N ALA A 148 -3.51 -9.57 -0.24
CA ALA A 148 -3.45 -10.59 0.81
C ALA A 148 -4.84 -11.17 1.17
N GLY A 149 -5.61 -11.55 0.15
CA GLY A 149 -6.91 -12.22 0.28
C GLY A 149 -8.13 -11.30 0.35
N TYR A 150 -7.99 -9.97 0.60
CA TYR A 150 -9.14 -9.09 0.64
C TYR A 150 -8.86 -7.65 0.16
N SER A 151 -9.94 -6.91 -0.11
CA SER A 151 -9.90 -5.50 -0.47
C SER A 151 -11.05 -4.74 0.19
N ILE A 152 -10.72 -3.83 1.12
CA ILE A 152 -11.74 -3.00 1.80
C ILE A 152 -12.59 -2.16 0.83
N ALA A 153 -12.06 -1.80 -0.34
CA ALA A 153 -12.80 -1.10 -1.40
C ALA A 153 -13.63 -2.04 -2.28
N GLY A 154 -13.57 -3.36 -2.02
CA GLY A 154 -14.29 -4.39 -2.76
C GLY A 154 -15.45 -4.99 -1.95
N LYS A 155 -15.80 -6.21 -2.30
CA LYS A 155 -16.93 -6.93 -1.69
C LYS A 155 -16.73 -7.27 -0.22
N THR A 156 -15.48 -7.35 0.29
CA THR A 156 -15.22 -7.54 1.71
C THR A 156 -15.66 -6.38 2.60
N ALA A 157 -15.97 -5.23 2.02
CA ALA A 157 -16.47 -4.07 2.78
C ALA A 157 -17.70 -4.42 3.65
N ILE A 158 -18.52 -5.38 3.25
CA ILE A 158 -19.70 -5.82 4.01
C ILE A 158 -19.34 -6.63 5.26
N TYR A 159 -18.12 -7.13 5.36
CA TYR A 159 -17.60 -7.94 6.47
C TYR A 159 -16.61 -7.16 7.36
N ILE A 160 -16.41 -5.87 7.10
CA ILE A 160 -15.49 -5.01 7.86
C ILE A 160 -16.31 -3.88 8.51
N PRO A 161 -16.83 -4.11 9.74
CA PRO A 161 -17.69 -3.15 10.43
C PRO A 161 -16.94 -1.90 10.86
N SER A 162 -15.62 -1.98 11.08
CA SER A 162 -14.84 -0.81 11.50
C SER A 162 -13.35 -0.93 11.22
N ILE A 163 -12.70 0.22 11.23
CA ILE A 163 -11.25 0.38 11.17
C ILE A 163 -10.79 1.37 12.25
N LYS A 164 -9.53 1.25 12.70
CA LYS A 164 -8.89 2.28 13.53
C LYS A 164 -7.61 2.73 12.85
N GLY A 165 -7.63 3.92 12.27
CA GLY A 165 -6.52 4.50 11.52
C GLY A 165 -6.93 5.12 10.19
N ASP A 166 -6.04 5.08 9.21
CA ASP A 166 -6.22 5.69 7.90
C ASP A 166 -6.78 4.69 6.89
N TYR A 167 -7.96 4.96 6.33
CA TYR A 167 -8.57 4.17 5.26
C TYR A 167 -7.66 4.05 4.02
N TYR A 168 -7.01 5.14 3.63
CA TYR A 168 -6.12 5.15 2.47
C TYR A 168 -4.83 4.35 2.70
N ASN A 169 -4.43 4.18 3.97
CA ASN A 169 -3.35 3.27 4.32
C ASN A 169 -3.70 1.82 3.96
N ILE A 170 -4.92 1.36 4.25
CA ILE A 170 -5.38 0.01 3.87
C ILE A 170 -5.37 -0.18 2.35
N LEU A 171 -5.63 0.88 1.61
CA LEU A 171 -5.55 0.90 0.15
C LEU A 171 -4.11 0.98 -0.39
N GLY A 172 -3.13 1.10 0.50
CA GLY A 172 -1.70 1.06 0.19
C GLY A 172 -1.04 2.40 -0.14
N MET A 173 -1.69 3.53 0.24
CA MET A 173 -1.12 4.87 0.11
C MET A 173 -1.73 5.80 1.18
N PRO A 174 -1.11 6.01 2.33
CA PRO A 174 -1.59 6.92 3.38
C PRO A 174 -1.42 8.38 2.92
N ILE A 175 -2.31 8.82 2.02
CA ILE A 175 -2.17 10.06 1.25
C ILE A 175 -2.10 11.31 2.12
N SER A 176 -2.80 11.34 3.25
CA SER A 176 -2.73 12.46 4.20
C SER A 176 -1.32 12.64 4.75
N LYS A 177 -0.65 11.54 5.11
CA LYS A 177 0.72 11.56 5.64
C LYS A 177 1.73 11.85 4.52
N VAL A 178 1.55 11.26 3.33
CA VAL A 178 2.34 11.59 2.13
C VAL A 178 2.32 13.10 1.87
N TYR A 179 1.13 13.72 1.88
CA TYR A 179 1.02 15.15 1.62
C TYR A 179 1.65 16.00 2.74
N LYS A 180 1.57 15.57 4.00
CA LYS A 180 2.27 16.24 5.10
C LYS A 180 3.79 16.25 4.89
N GLU A 181 4.36 15.13 4.44
CA GLU A 181 5.80 15.04 4.17
C GLU A 181 6.20 15.86 2.92
N LEU A 182 5.39 15.88 1.86
CA LEU A 182 5.60 16.77 0.72
C LEU A 182 5.59 18.25 1.14
N LYS A 183 4.68 18.65 2.04
CA LYS A 183 4.67 20.02 2.58
C LYS A 183 5.93 20.36 3.39
N LYS A 184 6.49 19.42 4.15
CA LYS A 184 7.75 19.63 4.86
C LYS A 184 8.93 19.84 3.89
N LEU A 185 8.86 19.25 2.69
CA LEU A 185 9.80 19.50 1.60
C LEU A 185 9.53 20.83 0.87
N GLY A 186 8.46 21.55 1.23
CA GLY A 186 8.08 22.82 0.62
C GLY A 186 7.16 22.71 -0.59
N TYR A 187 6.56 21.54 -0.84
CA TYR A 187 5.67 21.31 -1.97
C TYR A 187 4.19 21.42 -1.63
N GLN A 188 3.43 21.95 -2.60
CA GLN A 188 1.97 21.89 -2.65
C GLN A 188 1.53 21.02 -3.84
N ILE A 189 0.23 20.65 -3.88
CA ILE A 189 -0.32 19.84 -4.99
C ILE A 189 -0.10 20.54 -6.34
N SER A 190 -0.28 21.85 -6.38
CA SER A 190 -0.12 22.69 -7.60
C SER A 190 1.31 22.79 -8.13
N ASP A 191 2.32 22.35 -7.38
CA ASP A 191 3.72 22.40 -7.82
C ASP A 191 4.06 21.29 -8.81
N PHE A 192 3.21 20.25 -8.87
CA PHE A 192 3.41 19.08 -9.72
C PHE A 192 2.60 19.14 -11.02
N GLU A 193 3.21 18.70 -12.13
CA GLU A 193 2.63 18.62 -13.47
C GLU A 193 2.70 17.20 -14.07
#